data_2d0aa426af0dc0c518b1bd7cb91d635e
#
_entry.id   2d0aa426af0dc0c518b1bd7cb91d635e
#
_cell.length_a   1.000
_cell.length_b   1.000
_cell.length_c   1.000
_cell.angle_alpha   90.00
_cell.angle_beta   90.00
_cell.angle_gamma   90.00
#
_symmetry.space_group_name_H-M   'P 1'
#
loop_
_entity.id
_entity.type
_entity.pdbx_description
1 polymer ?
#
loop_
_entity_poly.entity_id
_entity_poly.type
_entity_poly.pdbx_seq_one_letter_code
_entity_poly.pdbx_strand_id
1 'polypeptide(L)'
;MKNVIDILKDSYSRNWITPRDGNISYKLEGAKEFYITPSGVRKQEINNSDFIQISMNNDGWEQLNNFNLKPSGEIELHYEILNSVTMEFFVVHLHPTYIISAMYSGLNLPDLVKDFPELSRYTKVANNTDLVLPLSKDLAEQCKTNLSYHNESQNFNFDIVGIPNHGVVSIGKSIFEAYEHIERLEHISKIVLSSNKI
;
A
#
# COMPACT_ATOMS: atom_id res chain seq x y z
N MET A 1 -1.37 5.72 15.39
CA MET A 1 -0.07 6.28 14.92
C MET A 1 1.15 5.47 15.37
N LYS A 2 1.33 5.10 16.65
CA LYS A 2 2.51 4.34 17.09
C LYS A 2 2.76 3.09 16.23
N ASN A 3 1.75 2.25 16.03
CA ASN A 3 1.90 1.01 15.25
C ASN A 3 2.29 1.29 13.79
N VAL A 4 1.83 2.40 13.20
CA VAL A 4 2.23 2.80 11.83
C VAL A 4 3.72 3.14 11.77
N ILE A 5 4.23 3.85 12.79
CA ILE A 5 5.65 4.17 12.92
C ILE A 5 6.49 2.90 13.09
N ASP A 6 6.01 1.97 13.92
CA ASP A 6 6.71 0.71 14.17
C ASP A 6 6.80 -0.14 12.88
N ILE A 7 5.72 -0.18 12.07
CA ILE A 7 5.71 -0.84 10.75
C ILE A 7 6.70 -0.18 9.76
N LEU A 8 6.78 1.16 9.71
CA LEU A 8 7.76 1.85 8.87
C LEU A 8 9.21 1.51 9.25
N LYS A 9 9.49 1.42 10.56
CA LYS A 9 10.81 1.04 11.06
C LYS A 9 11.12 -0.43 10.76
N ASP A 10 10.15 -1.31 10.91
CA ASP A 10 10.29 -2.73 10.55
C ASP A 10 10.53 -2.89 9.05
N SER A 11 9.73 -2.23 8.21
CA SER A 11 9.90 -2.24 6.75
C SER A 11 11.29 -1.77 6.32
N TYR A 12 11.82 -0.75 7.00
CA TYR A 12 13.19 -0.30 6.75
C TYR A 12 14.22 -1.36 7.18
N SER A 13 14.05 -1.99 8.34
CA SER A 13 14.96 -3.03 8.83
C SER A 13 14.99 -4.26 7.93
N ARG A 14 13.90 -4.53 7.23
CA ARG A 14 13.76 -5.62 6.24
C ARG A 14 14.27 -5.25 4.84
N ASN A 15 14.73 -4.01 4.63
CA ASN A 15 15.10 -3.47 3.31
C ASN A 15 13.92 -3.45 2.30
N TRP A 16 12.70 -3.30 2.79
CA TRP A 16 11.52 -3.13 1.95
C TRP A 16 11.24 -1.69 1.57
N ILE A 17 11.94 -0.77 2.19
CA ILE A 17 11.98 0.65 1.83
C ILE A 17 13.39 1.20 2.02
N THR A 18 13.74 2.23 1.26
CA THR A 18 14.90 3.08 1.56
C THR A 18 14.50 4.15 2.61
N PRO A 19 15.44 4.98 3.09
CA PRO A 19 15.09 5.96 4.13
C PRO A 19 13.89 6.86 3.83
N ARG A 20 13.60 7.15 2.54
CA ARG A 20 12.57 8.12 2.13
C ARG A 20 11.44 7.54 1.30
N ASP A 21 11.54 6.27 0.90
CA ASP A 21 10.53 5.60 0.11
C ASP A 21 9.46 4.97 0.99
N GLY A 22 8.43 4.41 0.33
CA GLY A 22 7.29 3.82 1.00
C GLY A 22 6.46 4.85 1.75
N ASN A 23 5.20 4.58 1.89
CA ASN A 23 4.27 5.46 2.58
C ASN A 23 3.08 4.68 3.13
N ILE A 24 2.50 5.23 4.18
CA ILE A 24 1.33 4.66 4.85
C ILE A 24 0.34 5.77 5.09
N SER A 25 -0.93 5.48 4.86
CA SER A 25 -2.03 6.33 5.27
C SER A 25 -3.08 5.56 6.04
N TYR A 26 -3.87 6.26 6.82
CA TYR A 26 -5.01 5.68 7.51
C TYR A 26 -6.13 6.69 7.71
N LYS A 27 -7.35 6.17 7.70
CA LYS A 27 -8.59 6.88 7.93
C LYS A 27 -9.31 6.26 9.13
N LEU A 28 -9.88 7.09 9.99
CA LEU A 28 -10.74 6.63 11.07
C LEU A 28 -12.17 6.43 10.57
N GLU A 29 -12.93 5.59 11.24
CA GLU A 29 -14.32 5.34 10.92
C GLU A 29 -15.15 6.63 10.87
N GLY A 30 -15.91 6.82 9.79
CA GLY A 30 -16.77 7.98 9.58
C GLY A 30 -16.04 9.32 9.33
N ALA A 31 -14.71 9.34 9.37
CA ALA A 31 -13.95 10.56 9.14
C ALA A 31 -14.00 10.99 7.67
N LYS A 32 -13.99 12.30 7.43
CA LYS A 32 -13.78 12.93 6.12
C LYS A 32 -12.32 13.30 5.89
N GLU A 33 -11.47 12.94 6.81
CA GLU A 33 -10.03 13.19 6.77
C GLU A 33 -9.29 11.86 6.88
N PHE A 34 -8.06 11.84 6.37
CA PHE A 34 -7.09 10.79 6.60
C PHE A 34 -5.72 11.34 6.95
N TYR A 35 -4.87 10.51 7.52
CA TYR A 35 -3.49 10.85 7.84
C TYR A 35 -2.55 10.09 6.90
N ILE A 36 -1.51 10.78 6.42
CA ILE A 36 -0.51 10.20 5.52
C ILE A 36 0.90 10.59 5.97
N THR A 37 1.85 9.71 5.71
CA THR A 37 3.27 9.99 5.92
C THR A 37 3.76 11.11 4.99
N PRO A 38 4.65 11.98 5.47
CA PRO A 38 5.21 13.06 4.66
C PRO A 38 6.22 12.54 3.62
N SER A 39 6.36 13.31 2.55
CA SER A 39 7.44 13.17 1.57
C SER A 39 8.77 13.67 2.13
N GLY A 40 9.87 13.02 1.74
CA GLY A 40 11.24 13.48 2.02
C GLY A 40 11.72 13.31 3.47
N VAL A 41 10.87 12.89 4.39
CA VAL A 41 11.25 12.58 5.78
C VAL A 41 11.77 11.14 5.87
N ARG A 42 12.87 10.96 6.64
CA ARG A 42 13.43 9.63 6.88
C ARG A 42 12.47 8.80 7.72
N LYS A 43 12.08 7.63 7.21
CA LYS A 43 11.04 6.79 7.86
C LYS A 43 11.45 6.24 9.23
N GLN A 44 12.75 6.13 9.51
CA GLN A 44 13.24 5.74 10.83
C GLN A 44 13.11 6.84 11.89
N GLU A 45 13.06 8.10 11.45
CA GLU A 45 13.06 9.29 12.30
C GLU A 45 11.66 9.90 12.46
N ILE A 46 10.69 9.39 11.68
CA ILE A 46 9.30 9.88 11.68
C ILE A 46 8.68 9.74 13.07
N ASN A 47 7.93 10.72 13.48
CA ASN A 47 7.19 10.75 14.73
C ASN A 47 5.71 11.15 14.50
N ASN A 48 4.90 11.10 15.55
CA ASN A 48 3.45 11.35 15.44
C ASN A 48 3.10 12.75 14.89
N SER A 49 3.93 13.75 15.16
CA SER A 49 3.68 15.13 14.72
C SER A 49 3.99 15.35 13.25
N ASP A 50 4.67 14.41 12.58
CA ASP A 50 5.04 14.55 11.16
C ASP A 50 3.92 14.12 10.22
N PHE A 51 2.93 13.36 10.72
CA PHE A 51 1.81 12.93 9.88
C PHE A 51 1.00 14.11 9.39
N ILE A 52 0.67 14.08 8.11
CA ILE A 52 -0.11 15.11 7.46
C ILE A 52 -1.57 14.68 7.43
N GLN A 53 -2.43 15.55 7.94
CA GLN A 53 -3.87 15.40 7.90
C GLN A 53 -4.40 15.97 6.58
N ILE A 54 -5.17 15.19 5.87
CA ILE A 54 -5.75 15.50 4.57
C ILE A 54 -7.26 15.45 4.66
N SER A 55 -7.92 16.51 4.25
CA SER A 55 -9.37 16.54 4.04
C SER A 55 -9.71 15.95 2.68
N MET A 56 -10.77 15.17 2.63
CA MET A 56 -11.35 14.63 1.40
C MET A 56 -12.65 15.36 1.07
N ASN A 57 -12.73 15.92 -0.11
CA ASN A 57 -13.92 16.62 -0.61
C ASN A 57 -14.27 16.15 -2.03
N ASN A 58 -15.37 16.67 -2.58
CA ASN A 58 -15.85 16.27 -3.91
C ASN A 58 -14.90 16.68 -5.06
N ASP A 59 -14.05 17.67 -4.83
CA ASP A 59 -13.13 18.24 -5.81
C ASP A 59 -11.71 17.68 -5.69
N GLY A 60 -11.46 16.82 -4.69
CA GLY A 60 -10.16 16.22 -4.40
C GLY A 60 -9.80 16.25 -2.93
N TRP A 61 -8.57 16.58 -2.63
CA TRP A 61 -8.04 16.60 -1.27
C TRP A 61 -7.37 17.94 -0.94
N GLU A 62 -7.30 18.26 0.37
CA GLU A 62 -6.64 19.47 0.89
C GLU A 62 -5.83 19.13 2.14
N GLN A 63 -4.63 19.68 2.24
CA GLN A 63 -3.78 19.53 3.43
C GLN A 63 -4.28 20.45 4.56
N LEU A 64 -4.50 19.89 5.76
CA LEU A 64 -5.04 20.63 6.92
C LEU A 64 -4.00 21.04 7.96
N ASN A 65 -2.84 20.38 8.01
CA ASN A 65 -1.79 20.65 9.00
C ASN A 65 -0.39 20.51 8.39
N ASN A 66 0.64 20.77 9.20
CA ASN A 66 2.06 20.55 8.86
C ASN A 66 2.49 21.17 7.52
N PHE A 67 2.07 22.40 7.24
CA PHE A 67 2.31 23.10 5.96
C PHE A 67 3.79 23.28 5.59
N ASN A 68 4.71 23.02 6.52
CA ASN A 68 6.16 22.96 6.26
C ASN A 68 6.60 21.64 5.61
N LEU A 69 5.76 20.64 5.63
CA LEU A 69 5.97 19.32 5.01
C LEU A 69 5.01 19.16 3.83
N LYS A 70 5.39 18.31 2.88
CA LYS A 70 4.49 17.89 1.80
C LYS A 70 4.00 16.47 2.07
N PRO A 71 2.75 16.12 1.74
CA PRO A 71 2.30 14.74 1.78
C PRO A 71 3.14 13.87 0.84
N SER A 72 3.07 12.56 1.02
CA SER A 72 3.68 11.63 0.06
C SER A 72 3.32 12.01 -1.38
N GLY A 73 4.26 11.86 -2.30
CA GLY A 73 4.01 12.08 -3.72
C GLY A 73 2.92 11.16 -4.30
N GLU A 74 2.64 10.03 -3.63
CA GLU A 74 1.61 9.06 -4.02
C GLU A 74 0.25 9.32 -3.37
N ILE A 75 0.02 10.55 -2.92
CA ILE A 75 -1.23 10.94 -2.23
C ILE A 75 -2.49 10.61 -3.05
N GLU A 76 -2.46 10.72 -4.38
CA GLU A 76 -3.60 10.40 -5.25
C GLU A 76 -4.02 8.93 -5.08
N LEU A 77 -3.06 8.01 -5.01
CA LEU A 77 -3.32 6.59 -4.78
C LEU A 77 -4.02 6.36 -3.43
N HIS A 78 -3.51 6.98 -2.37
CA HIS A 78 -4.10 6.88 -1.03
C HIS A 78 -5.48 7.52 -0.98
N TYR A 79 -5.65 8.68 -1.59
CA TYR A 79 -6.91 9.39 -1.67
C TYR A 79 -7.99 8.56 -2.39
N GLU A 80 -7.68 8.01 -3.56
CA GLU A 80 -8.63 7.21 -4.35
C GLU A 80 -9.16 5.99 -3.59
N ILE A 81 -8.30 5.33 -2.81
CA ILE A 81 -8.69 4.19 -2.00
C ILE A 81 -9.49 4.64 -0.76
N LEU A 82 -8.96 5.58 0.03
CA LEU A 82 -9.56 5.99 1.30
C LEU A 82 -10.87 6.77 1.13
N ASN A 83 -11.03 7.51 0.04
CA ASN A 83 -12.28 8.21 -0.28
C ASN A 83 -13.42 7.25 -0.64
N SER A 84 -13.10 6.00 -0.99
CA SER A 84 -14.11 5.00 -1.34
C SER A 84 -14.75 4.31 -0.12
N VAL A 85 -14.10 4.35 1.04
CA VAL A 85 -14.55 3.63 2.25
C VAL A 85 -15.03 4.58 3.35
N THR A 86 -15.95 4.11 4.20
CA THR A 86 -16.43 4.88 5.37
C THR A 86 -15.91 4.32 6.69
N MET A 87 -15.41 3.09 6.70
CA MET A 87 -14.85 2.42 7.87
C MET A 87 -13.42 2.87 8.18
N GLU A 88 -12.90 2.49 9.35
CA GLU A 88 -11.47 2.59 9.62
C GLU A 88 -10.68 1.74 8.61
N PHE A 89 -9.67 2.36 7.98
CA PHE A 89 -8.96 1.72 6.89
C PHE A 89 -7.51 2.21 6.77
N PHE A 90 -6.63 1.30 6.35
CA PHE A 90 -5.21 1.52 6.19
C PHE A 90 -4.78 1.19 4.76
N VAL A 91 -3.89 2.01 4.22
CA VAL A 91 -3.22 1.80 2.93
C VAL A 91 -1.73 1.82 3.16
N VAL A 92 -1.05 0.75 2.77
CA VAL A 92 0.39 0.55 2.92
C VAL A 92 1.03 0.36 1.55
N HIS A 93 1.93 1.25 1.19
CA HIS A 93 2.74 1.13 -0.02
C HIS A 93 4.21 0.93 0.35
N LEU A 94 4.77 -0.22 -0.07
CA LEU A 94 6.16 -0.61 0.20
C LEU A 94 6.80 -1.22 -1.06
N HIS A 95 8.13 -1.37 -1.03
CA HIS A 95 8.96 -1.89 -2.12
C HIS A 95 9.66 -3.21 -1.74
N PRO A 96 8.92 -4.30 -1.42
CA PRO A 96 9.53 -5.56 -0.99
C PRO A 96 10.32 -6.21 -2.14
N THR A 97 11.52 -6.67 -1.83
CA THR A 97 12.53 -7.05 -2.82
C THR A 97 12.09 -8.25 -3.67
N TYR A 98 11.57 -9.31 -3.05
CA TYR A 98 11.22 -10.53 -3.79
C TYR A 98 9.91 -10.39 -4.56
N ILE A 99 8.96 -9.60 -4.07
CA ILE A 99 7.74 -9.28 -4.81
C ILE A 99 8.10 -8.50 -6.08
N ILE A 100 8.94 -7.47 -5.96
CA ILE A 100 9.40 -6.68 -7.12
C ILE A 100 10.18 -7.56 -8.08
N SER A 101 11.06 -8.42 -7.57
CA SER A 101 11.86 -9.35 -8.39
C SER A 101 10.96 -10.32 -9.16
N ALA A 102 9.89 -10.82 -8.54
CA ALA A 102 8.92 -11.69 -9.20
C ALA A 102 8.22 -10.96 -10.37
N MET A 103 7.73 -9.76 -10.13
CA MET A 103 7.11 -8.93 -11.18
C MET A 103 8.10 -8.58 -12.30
N TYR A 104 9.35 -8.24 -11.95
CA TYR A 104 10.42 -7.94 -12.90
C TYR A 104 10.77 -9.15 -13.78
N SER A 105 10.59 -10.37 -13.25
CA SER A 105 10.73 -11.63 -14.00
C SER A 105 9.50 -11.94 -14.87
N GLY A 106 8.53 -11.04 -14.96
CA GLY A 106 7.33 -11.19 -15.79
C GLY A 106 6.19 -11.99 -15.13
N LEU A 107 6.27 -12.27 -13.82
CA LEU A 107 5.22 -12.99 -13.11
C LEU A 107 4.10 -12.05 -12.69
N ASN A 108 2.87 -12.52 -12.87
CA ASN A 108 1.70 -11.88 -12.28
C ASN A 108 1.51 -12.42 -10.85
N LEU A 109 1.38 -11.55 -9.87
CA LEU A 109 1.36 -11.94 -8.45
C LEU A 109 0.26 -12.97 -8.09
N PRO A 110 -0.98 -12.91 -8.61
CA PRO A 110 -1.96 -13.98 -8.37
C PRO A 110 -1.50 -15.36 -8.78
N ASP A 111 -0.64 -15.47 -9.79
CA ASP A 111 -0.15 -16.77 -10.26
C ASP A 111 0.84 -17.41 -9.28
N LEU A 112 1.59 -16.59 -8.54
CA LEU A 112 2.50 -17.07 -7.50
C LEU A 112 1.77 -17.79 -6.36
N VAL A 113 0.55 -17.34 -6.04
CA VAL A 113 -0.18 -17.84 -4.86
C VAL A 113 -1.03 -19.07 -5.15
N LYS A 114 -1.19 -19.47 -6.42
CA LYS A 114 -2.01 -20.64 -6.81
C LYS A 114 -1.53 -21.93 -6.17
N ASP A 115 -0.21 -22.09 -6.03
CA ASP A 115 0.40 -23.26 -5.44
C ASP A 115 0.50 -23.19 -3.90
N PHE A 116 0.03 -22.09 -3.30
CA PHE A 116 0.11 -21.82 -1.86
C PHE A 116 -1.29 -21.57 -1.27
N PRO A 117 -2.13 -22.61 -1.10
CA PRO A 117 -3.51 -22.44 -0.67
C PRO A 117 -3.65 -21.83 0.74
N GLU A 118 -2.64 -21.96 1.59
CA GLU A 118 -2.61 -21.32 2.90
C GLU A 118 -2.54 -19.78 2.76
N LEU A 119 -1.76 -19.26 1.81
CA LEU A 119 -1.72 -17.82 1.56
C LEU A 119 -3.06 -17.29 1.08
N SER A 120 -3.66 -17.94 0.09
CA SER A 120 -4.92 -17.48 -0.52
C SER A 120 -6.10 -17.48 0.47
N ARG A 121 -5.96 -18.18 1.58
CA ARG A 121 -6.93 -18.18 2.69
C ARG A 121 -6.94 -16.84 3.45
N TYR A 122 -5.78 -16.17 3.55
CA TYR A 122 -5.59 -14.96 4.36
C TYR A 122 -5.26 -13.70 3.56
N THR A 123 -4.90 -13.86 2.29
CA THR A 123 -4.51 -12.75 1.42
C THR A 123 -5.02 -12.98 0.01
N LYS A 124 -5.88 -12.10 -0.44
CA LYS A 124 -6.41 -12.10 -1.81
C LYS A 124 -5.56 -11.16 -2.65
N VAL A 125 -4.84 -11.73 -3.62
CA VAL A 125 -3.89 -11.00 -4.45
C VAL A 125 -4.56 -10.59 -5.76
N ALA A 126 -4.57 -9.29 -6.06
CA ALA A 126 -5.06 -8.73 -7.31
C ALA A 126 -4.07 -8.92 -8.46
N ASN A 127 -4.55 -8.81 -9.70
CA ASN A 127 -3.66 -8.68 -10.85
C ASN A 127 -2.76 -7.44 -10.71
N ASN A 128 -1.52 -7.54 -11.21
CA ASN A 128 -0.63 -6.39 -11.26
C ASN A 128 -1.27 -5.25 -12.09
N THR A 129 -0.91 -4.01 -11.78
CA THR A 129 -1.23 -2.88 -12.67
C THR A 129 -0.43 -3.00 -13.97
N ASP A 130 -0.82 -2.23 -14.98
CA ASP A 130 0.05 -1.98 -16.13
C ASP A 130 1.30 -1.19 -15.69
N LEU A 131 2.30 -1.16 -16.56
CA LEU A 131 3.48 -0.32 -16.36
C LEU A 131 3.13 1.14 -16.70
N VAL A 132 2.79 1.92 -15.67
CA VAL A 132 2.40 3.33 -15.78
C VAL A 132 3.36 4.23 -14.99
N LEU A 133 3.29 5.53 -15.24
CA LEU A 133 4.15 6.49 -14.54
C LEU A 133 3.85 6.52 -13.03
N PRO A 134 4.89 6.45 -12.19
CA PRO A 134 4.73 6.68 -10.75
C PRO A 134 4.09 8.04 -10.46
N LEU A 135 3.40 8.16 -9.33
CA LEU A 135 2.74 9.39 -8.85
C LEU A 135 1.61 9.92 -9.76
N SER A 136 1.19 9.14 -10.75
CA SER A 136 0.11 9.53 -11.67
C SER A 136 -1.27 9.18 -11.11
N LYS A 137 -2.30 9.91 -11.58
CA LYS A 137 -3.70 9.54 -11.32
C LYS A 137 -4.06 8.21 -11.96
N ASP A 138 -3.49 7.90 -13.12
CA ASP A 138 -3.69 6.62 -13.81
C ASP A 138 -3.23 5.45 -12.93
N LEU A 139 -2.07 5.56 -12.29
CA LEU A 139 -1.63 4.55 -11.30
C LEU A 139 -2.62 4.39 -10.15
N ALA A 140 -3.12 5.50 -9.61
CA ALA A 140 -4.08 5.49 -8.51
C ALA A 140 -5.39 4.79 -8.91
N GLU A 141 -5.93 5.11 -10.08
CA GLU A 141 -7.13 4.50 -10.65
C GLU A 141 -6.95 3.00 -10.93
N GLN A 142 -5.81 2.60 -11.48
CA GLN A 142 -5.51 1.19 -11.75
C GLN A 142 -5.38 0.38 -10.45
N CYS A 143 -4.71 0.91 -9.43
CA CYS A 143 -4.62 0.26 -8.13
C CYS A 143 -6.01 0.02 -7.52
N LYS A 144 -6.87 1.04 -7.50
CA LYS A 144 -8.24 0.94 -7.01
C LYS A 144 -9.08 -0.06 -7.82
N THR A 145 -8.97 -0.01 -9.14
CA THR A 145 -9.70 -0.90 -10.06
C THR A 145 -9.29 -2.35 -9.86
N ASN A 146 -7.98 -2.63 -9.77
CA ASN A 146 -7.47 -3.97 -9.59
C ASN A 146 -7.77 -4.52 -8.20
N LEU A 147 -7.77 -3.68 -7.15
CA LEU A 147 -8.28 -4.05 -5.83
C LEU A 147 -9.79 -4.35 -5.84
N SER A 148 -10.49 -3.96 -6.91
CA SER A 148 -11.89 -4.28 -7.18
C SER A 148 -12.83 -3.81 -6.06
N TYR A 149 -13.00 -2.48 -5.98
CA TYR A 149 -13.91 -1.85 -5.04
C TYR A 149 -15.38 -2.13 -5.40
N HIS A 150 -16.18 -2.49 -4.40
CA HIS A 150 -17.62 -2.69 -4.51
C HIS A 150 -18.41 -1.62 -3.75
N ASN A 151 -19.17 -0.79 -4.47
CA ASN A 151 -19.97 0.29 -3.89
C ASN A 151 -21.02 -0.21 -2.88
N GLU A 152 -21.68 -1.33 -3.15
CA GLU A 152 -22.75 -1.86 -2.28
C GLU A 152 -22.22 -2.31 -0.92
N SER A 153 -21.07 -2.98 -0.89
CA SER A 153 -20.45 -3.47 0.35
C SER A 153 -19.45 -2.48 0.96
N GLN A 154 -19.13 -1.38 0.27
CA GLN A 154 -18.08 -0.43 0.62
C GLN A 154 -16.74 -1.12 0.98
N ASN A 155 -16.38 -2.15 0.22
CA ASN A 155 -15.20 -2.97 0.48
C ASN A 155 -14.48 -3.31 -0.82
N PHE A 156 -13.28 -3.85 -0.69
CA PHE A 156 -12.47 -4.34 -1.79
C PHE A 156 -12.50 -5.88 -1.85
N ASN A 157 -12.42 -6.45 -3.05
CA ASN A 157 -12.33 -7.90 -3.24
C ASN A 157 -10.95 -8.46 -2.97
N PHE A 158 -9.92 -7.65 -3.19
CA PHE A 158 -8.52 -8.01 -3.04
C PHE A 158 -7.86 -7.15 -1.97
N ASP A 159 -6.81 -7.67 -1.36
CA ASP A 159 -6.13 -7.08 -0.21
C ASP A 159 -4.79 -6.43 -0.62
N ILE A 160 -4.23 -6.84 -1.75
CA ILE A 160 -2.92 -6.38 -2.24
C ILE A 160 -2.86 -6.39 -3.77
N VAL A 161 -2.23 -5.36 -4.33
CA VAL A 161 -1.99 -5.19 -5.77
C VAL A 161 -0.52 -4.89 -6.03
N GLY A 162 0.06 -5.51 -7.05
CA GLY A 162 1.43 -5.25 -7.51
C GLY A 162 1.49 -4.08 -8.47
N ILE A 163 2.54 -3.26 -8.32
CA ILE A 163 2.95 -2.23 -9.27
C ILE A 163 4.26 -2.68 -9.90
N PRO A 164 4.27 -3.13 -11.17
CA PRO A 164 5.46 -3.67 -11.81
C PRO A 164 6.66 -2.73 -11.74
N ASN A 165 7.83 -3.28 -11.40
CA ASN A 165 9.10 -2.55 -11.26
C ASN A 165 9.11 -1.44 -10.20
N HIS A 166 8.12 -1.40 -9.31
CA HIS A 166 8.00 -0.35 -8.30
C HIS A 166 7.79 -0.94 -6.90
N GLY A 167 6.65 -1.56 -6.65
CA GLY A 167 6.31 -2.05 -5.32
C GLY A 167 4.94 -2.69 -5.26
N VAL A 168 4.30 -2.59 -4.10
CA VAL A 168 2.94 -3.08 -3.85
C VAL A 168 2.12 -2.07 -3.06
N VAL A 169 0.81 -2.10 -3.26
CA VAL A 169 -0.17 -1.45 -2.41
C VAL A 169 -0.98 -2.52 -1.71
N SER A 170 -1.02 -2.46 -0.41
CA SER A 170 -1.83 -3.34 0.43
C SER A 170 -2.80 -2.53 1.29
N ILE A 171 -3.96 -3.11 1.56
CA ILE A 171 -5.05 -2.47 2.29
C ILE A 171 -5.55 -3.37 3.42
N GLY A 172 -6.14 -2.77 4.44
CA GLY A 172 -6.70 -3.52 5.57
C GLY A 172 -7.48 -2.64 6.54
N LYS A 173 -8.25 -3.29 7.43
CA LYS A 173 -9.00 -2.63 8.52
C LYS A 173 -8.11 -2.35 9.74
N SER A 174 -6.89 -2.85 9.73
CA SER A 174 -5.84 -2.50 10.68
C SER A 174 -4.51 -2.39 9.94
N ILE A 175 -3.57 -1.67 10.54
CA ILE A 175 -2.22 -1.56 9.99
C ILE A 175 -1.50 -2.92 9.93
N PHE A 176 -1.75 -3.79 10.90
CA PHE A 176 -1.15 -5.12 10.92
C PHE A 176 -1.72 -6.00 9.81
N GLU A 177 -3.05 -5.97 9.58
CA GLU A 177 -3.68 -6.70 8.48
C GLU A 177 -3.06 -6.31 7.13
N ALA A 178 -3.02 -4.99 6.83
CA ALA A 178 -2.44 -4.50 5.60
C ALA A 178 -0.95 -4.89 5.46
N TYR A 179 -0.18 -4.84 6.55
CA TYR A 179 1.24 -5.19 6.52
C TYR A 179 1.47 -6.69 6.35
N GLU A 180 0.71 -7.53 7.04
CA GLU A 180 0.81 -9.00 6.97
C GLU A 180 0.52 -9.55 5.57
N HIS A 181 -0.33 -8.90 4.77
CA HIS A 181 -0.51 -9.28 3.36
C HIS A 181 0.79 -9.17 2.59
N ILE A 182 1.57 -8.10 2.84
CA ILE A 182 2.88 -7.91 2.22
C ILE A 182 3.88 -8.96 2.72
N GLU A 183 3.91 -9.23 4.03
CA GLU A 183 4.82 -10.22 4.62
C GLU A 183 4.61 -11.61 4.03
N ARG A 184 3.34 -12.04 3.91
CA ARG A 184 3.00 -13.35 3.32
C ARG A 184 3.41 -13.44 1.87
N LEU A 185 3.10 -12.42 1.07
CA LEU A 185 3.40 -12.42 -0.36
C LEU A 185 4.91 -12.33 -0.62
N GLU A 186 5.64 -11.54 0.14
CA GLU A 186 7.10 -11.45 0.08
C GLU A 186 7.76 -12.79 0.42
N HIS A 187 7.26 -13.48 1.45
CA HIS A 187 7.76 -14.79 1.83
C HIS A 187 7.56 -15.83 0.71
N ILE A 188 6.37 -15.87 0.11
CA ILE A 188 6.08 -16.77 -1.01
C ILE A 188 6.90 -16.42 -2.25
N SER A 189 7.01 -15.13 -2.59
CA SER A 189 7.83 -14.66 -3.70
C SER A 189 9.28 -15.11 -3.55
N LYS A 190 9.83 -15.02 -2.33
CA LYS A 190 11.16 -15.53 -2.00
C LYS A 190 11.29 -17.03 -2.25
N ILE A 191 10.31 -17.83 -1.81
CA ILE A 191 10.31 -19.29 -2.01
C ILE A 191 10.31 -19.62 -3.51
N VAL A 192 9.40 -19.00 -4.27
CA VAL A 192 9.25 -19.27 -5.72
C VAL A 192 10.54 -18.92 -6.46
N LEU A 193 11.07 -17.71 -6.24
CA LEU A 193 12.31 -17.26 -6.89
C LEU A 193 13.54 -18.12 -6.51
N SER A 194 13.57 -18.65 -5.27
CA SER A 194 14.67 -19.51 -4.80
C SER A 194 14.54 -20.96 -5.25
N SER A 195 13.39 -21.39 -5.75
CA SER A 195 13.12 -22.79 -6.12
C SER A 195 13.59 -23.17 -7.51
N ASN A 196 14.12 -22.25 -8.33
CA ASN A 196 14.49 -22.45 -9.74
C ASN A 196 13.36 -23.04 -10.61
N LYS A 197 12.11 -22.84 -10.23
CA LYS A 197 10.92 -23.28 -10.98
C LYS A 197 10.30 -22.17 -11.83
N ILE A 198 11.13 -21.22 -12.27
CA ILE A 198 10.71 -20.11 -13.14
C ILE A 198 11.11 -20.43 -14.57
#